data_37711c9c3999055240c882030941b04c
#
_entry.id   37711c9c3999055240c882030941b04c
#
_cell.length_a   1.000
_cell.length_b   1.000
_cell.length_c   1.000
_cell.angle_alpha   90.00
_cell.angle_beta   90.00
_cell.angle_gamma   90.00
#
_symmetry.space_group_name_H-M   'P 1'
#
loop_
_entity.id
_entity.type
_entity.pdbx_description
1 polymer ?
#
loop_
_entity_poly.entity_id
_entity_poly.type
_entity_poly.pdbx_seq_one_letter_code
_entity_poly.pdbx_strand_id
1 'polypeptide(L)'
;FQNEFGNGTYHYLTRENGEKIYGLGDKGGSVNKAGRTFRIETSDSMGYDAETSDPLYKHVPFYMCENSVGCYGIYYDTSDSAVMDFGREINNYYPAFKFFKSDDDCLVYYVFFGSKLEILRQYCSLCGKQTLPPKWSFDYCASTMAYTDAPNSEEQLYGFLRKLDTLNMSCSGFYLSSGYTSIGDLRCVFNWNYDKFPNPARFIERFNSEKIHLIPNIKPAFLTSHPMY
;
A
#
# COMPACT_ATOMS: atom_id res chain seq x y z
N PHE A 1 12.36 -8.09 -24.97
CA PHE A 1 12.50 -9.37 -25.69
C PHE A 1 11.26 -10.21 -25.39
N GLN A 2 10.51 -10.60 -26.40
CA GLN A 2 9.51 -11.68 -26.25
C GLN A 2 10.26 -12.98 -25.96
N ASN A 3 9.82 -13.71 -24.95
CA ASN A 3 10.43 -14.99 -24.62
C ASN A 3 9.83 -16.09 -25.49
N GLU A 4 10.67 -16.92 -26.08
CA GLU A 4 10.25 -18.12 -26.83
C GLU A 4 9.49 -19.17 -25.96
N PHE A 5 9.53 -19.01 -24.63
CA PHE A 5 8.95 -19.94 -23.66
C PHE A 5 7.72 -19.43 -22.91
N GLY A 6 7.12 -18.32 -23.31
CA GLY A 6 5.91 -17.79 -22.66
C GLY A 6 5.47 -16.44 -23.20
N ASN A 7 4.26 -16.04 -22.83
CA ASN A 7 3.75 -14.69 -23.09
C ASN A 7 4.43 -13.70 -22.13
N GLY A 8 4.54 -12.43 -22.56
CA GLY A 8 5.04 -11.34 -21.75
C GLY A 8 6.39 -10.78 -22.18
N THR A 9 6.84 -9.77 -21.48
CA THR A 9 8.03 -8.99 -21.77
C THR A 9 9.08 -9.12 -20.68
N TYR A 10 10.35 -9.00 -21.10
CA TYR A 10 11.50 -9.00 -20.20
C TYR A 10 12.40 -7.81 -20.51
N HIS A 11 12.93 -7.18 -19.47
CA HIS A 11 13.97 -6.16 -19.58
C HIS A 11 15.12 -6.49 -18.63
N TYR A 12 16.27 -6.83 -19.19
CA TYR A 12 17.48 -7.15 -18.44
C TYR A 12 18.43 -5.97 -18.41
N LEU A 13 19.02 -5.72 -17.27
CA LEU A 13 20.01 -4.68 -17.02
C LEU A 13 21.21 -5.27 -16.29
N THR A 14 22.40 -4.79 -16.59
CA THR A 14 23.60 -5.13 -15.82
C THR A 14 23.45 -4.66 -14.37
N ARG A 15 23.86 -5.49 -13.44
CA ARG A 15 23.95 -5.13 -12.02
C ARG A 15 25.39 -4.86 -11.65
N GLU A 16 25.64 -3.70 -11.03
CA GLU A 16 26.95 -3.35 -10.48
C GLU A 16 27.10 -3.80 -9.03
N ASN A 17 28.33 -4.13 -8.64
CA ASN A 17 28.62 -4.44 -7.24
C ASN A 17 28.42 -3.18 -6.38
N GLY A 18 27.71 -3.35 -5.26
CA GLY A 18 27.49 -2.27 -4.30
C GLY A 18 26.40 -1.27 -4.69
N GLU A 19 25.70 -1.48 -5.83
CA GLU A 19 24.55 -0.63 -6.16
C GLU A 19 23.45 -0.76 -5.09
N LYS A 20 22.75 0.35 -4.85
CA LYS A 20 21.62 0.43 -3.92
C LYS A 20 20.36 0.73 -4.69
N ILE A 21 19.28 0.05 -4.34
CA ILE A 21 18.00 0.14 -5.05
C ILE A 21 16.90 0.49 -4.06
N TYR A 22 16.08 1.49 -4.42
CA TYR A 22 15.03 2.04 -3.57
C TYR A 22 13.74 2.18 -4.37
N GLY A 23 12.59 1.98 -3.73
CA GLY A 23 11.27 2.18 -4.33
C GLY A 23 10.34 0.99 -4.18
N LEU A 24 9.50 0.73 -5.19
CA LEU A 24 8.53 -0.35 -5.35
C LEU A 24 7.24 -0.24 -4.52
N GLY A 25 7.05 0.82 -3.74
CA GLY A 25 5.88 0.97 -2.86
C GLY A 25 6.03 0.19 -1.55
N ASP A 26 4.95 -0.43 -1.08
CA ASP A 26 4.95 -1.20 0.18
C ASP A 26 5.67 -2.54 -0.02
N LYS A 27 6.88 -2.63 0.51
CA LYS A 27 7.73 -3.83 0.45
C LYS A 27 8.41 -4.04 1.80
N GLY A 28 8.27 -5.24 2.34
CA GLY A 28 8.92 -5.64 3.58
C GLY A 28 10.45 -5.60 3.52
N GLY A 29 11.07 -5.65 4.71
CA GLY A 29 12.51 -5.73 4.90
C GLY A 29 13.25 -4.42 4.64
N SER A 30 14.52 -4.54 4.29
CA SER A 30 15.44 -3.40 4.12
C SER A 30 14.94 -2.37 3.10
N VAL A 31 15.24 -1.10 3.36
CA VAL A 31 15.01 0.01 2.41
C VAL A 31 15.78 -0.22 1.11
N ASN A 32 17.02 -0.72 1.19
CA ASN A 32 17.76 -1.16 0.01
C ASN A 32 17.24 -2.52 -0.47
N LYS A 33 16.73 -2.55 -1.69
CA LYS A 33 16.10 -3.72 -2.32
C LYS A 33 17.07 -4.61 -3.10
N ALA A 34 18.36 -4.25 -3.17
CA ALA A 34 19.37 -5.03 -3.90
C ALA A 34 19.48 -6.46 -3.37
N GLY A 35 19.68 -7.43 -4.26
CA GLY A 35 19.79 -8.85 -3.93
C GLY A 35 18.47 -9.56 -3.62
N ARG A 36 17.34 -8.95 -3.94
CA ARG A 36 16.00 -9.52 -3.69
C ARG A 36 15.14 -9.51 -4.95
N THR A 37 14.14 -10.39 -4.95
CA THR A 37 13.07 -10.43 -5.96
C THR A 37 11.79 -9.92 -5.34
N PHE A 38 11.00 -9.17 -6.11
CA PHE A 38 9.72 -8.61 -5.68
C PHE A 38 8.64 -8.82 -6.73
N ARG A 39 7.44 -9.14 -6.26
CA ARG A 39 6.22 -9.18 -7.07
C ARG A 39 5.58 -7.80 -7.10
N ILE A 40 5.24 -7.33 -8.28
CA ILE A 40 4.55 -6.06 -8.51
C ILE A 40 3.08 -6.41 -8.78
N GLU A 41 2.37 -6.61 -7.71
CA GLU A 41 0.93 -6.91 -7.70
C GLU A 41 0.36 -6.56 -6.32
N THR A 42 -0.94 -6.30 -6.25
CA THR A 42 -1.65 -6.03 -5.00
C THR A 42 -2.16 -7.32 -4.39
N SER A 43 -1.89 -7.53 -3.11
CA SER A 43 -2.38 -8.68 -2.35
C SER A 43 -2.95 -8.25 -1.01
N ASP A 44 -4.04 -8.90 -0.60
CA ASP A 44 -4.58 -8.78 0.75
C ASP A 44 -3.73 -9.64 1.70
N SER A 45 -2.67 -9.06 2.22
CA SER A 45 -1.65 -9.75 3.02
C SER A 45 -2.03 -9.77 4.50
N MET A 46 -2.98 -10.61 4.86
CA MET A 46 -3.37 -10.86 6.23
C MET A 46 -2.24 -11.55 7.00
N GLY A 47 -1.86 -10.99 8.16
CA GLY A 47 -0.84 -11.61 9.01
C GLY A 47 0.57 -11.61 8.40
N TYR A 48 0.93 -10.55 7.69
CA TYR A 48 2.24 -10.44 7.04
C TYR A 48 3.41 -10.35 8.01
N ASP A 49 4.55 -10.85 7.56
CA ASP A 49 5.86 -10.66 8.17
C ASP A 49 6.53 -9.42 7.58
N ALA A 50 6.96 -8.47 8.44
CA ALA A 50 7.50 -7.18 8.01
C ALA A 50 8.85 -7.29 7.26
N GLU A 51 9.58 -8.38 7.43
CA GLU A 51 10.89 -8.59 6.81
C GLU A 51 10.78 -9.28 5.45
N THR A 52 9.84 -10.21 5.31
CA THR A 52 9.86 -11.17 4.20
C THR A 52 8.63 -11.19 3.32
N SER A 53 7.46 -10.72 3.81
CA SER A 53 6.22 -10.78 3.05
C SER A 53 6.27 -9.94 1.77
N ASP A 54 5.89 -10.57 0.67
CA ASP A 54 5.72 -9.96 -0.65
C ASP A 54 4.79 -10.83 -1.50
N PRO A 55 3.80 -10.25 -2.18
CA PRO A 55 3.47 -8.82 -2.28
C PRO A 55 2.66 -8.30 -1.07
N LEU A 56 2.54 -6.97 -0.96
CA LEU A 56 1.68 -6.28 0.00
C LEU A 56 0.59 -5.47 -0.73
N TYR A 57 -0.03 -4.48 -0.05
CA TYR A 57 -1.20 -3.77 -0.58
C TYR A 57 -0.88 -2.76 -1.69
N LYS A 58 0.27 -2.07 -1.62
CA LYS A 58 0.64 -1.02 -2.57
C LYS A 58 1.92 -1.38 -3.28
N HIS A 59 1.87 -1.34 -4.58
CA HIS A 59 3.04 -1.50 -5.42
C HIS A 59 3.16 -0.31 -6.38
N VAL A 60 4.40 0.03 -6.70
CA VAL A 60 4.72 1.05 -7.67
C VAL A 60 5.85 0.51 -8.54
N PRO A 61 5.65 0.29 -9.84
CA PRO A 61 6.67 -0.27 -10.73
C PRO A 61 7.76 0.76 -11.07
N PHE A 62 8.24 1.47 -10.04
CA PHE A 62 9.29 2.47 -10.10
C PHE A 62 10.36 2.19 -9.07
N TYR A 63 11.61 2.24 -9.49
CA TYR A 63 12.76 2.20 -8.59
C TYR A 63 13.82 3.21 -8.96
N MET A 64 14.61 3.61 -7.99
CA MET A 64 15.84 4.38 -8.16
C MET A 64 17.04 3.48 -7.87
N CYS A 65 18.05 3.58 -8.69
CA CYS A 65 19.34 2.93 -8.51
C CYS A 65 20.41 3.98 -8.25
N GLU A 66 21.26 3.74 -7.26
CA GLU A 66 22.48 4.49 -6.96
C GLU A 66 23.67 3.56 -7.14
N ASN A 67 24.58 3.90 -8.02
CA ASN A 67 25.79 3.14 -8.30
C ASN A 67 27.04 4.03 -8.31
N SER A 68 28.18 3.51 -8.77
CA SER A 68 29.46 4.22 -8.82
C SER A 68 29.47 5.46 -9.73
N VAL A 69 28.58 5.50 -10.74
CA VAL A 69 28.49 6.57 -11.74
C VAL A 69 27.51 7.67 -11.31
N GLY A 70 26.47 7.32 -10.56
CA GLY A 70 25.44 8.27 -10.14
C GLY A 70 24.11 7.60 -9.82
N CYS A 71 23.02 8.36 -10.01
CA CYS A 71 21.68 7.86 -9.77
C CYS A 71 20.85 7.87 -11.06
N TYR A 72 19.99 6.89 -11.21
CA TYR A 72 18.93 6.86 -12.22
C TYR A 72 17.66 6.23 -11.64
N GLY A 73 16.52 6.52 -12.25
CA GLY A 73 15.25 5.89 -11.93
C GLY A 73 14.68 5.20 -13.16
N ILE A 74 13.95 4.11 -12.97
CA ILE A 74 13.18 3.46 -14.02
C ILE A 74 11.74 3.28 -13.54
N TYR A 75 10.79 3.74 -14.32
CA TYR A 75 9.37 3.49 -14.15
C TYR A 75 8.89 2.63 -15.32
N TYR A 76 8.28 1.51 -15.03
CA TYR A 76 7.61 0.66 -16.01
C TYR A 76 6.12 0.99 -16.02
N ASP A 77 5.62 1.39 -17.16
CA ASP A 77 4.22 1.73 -17.35
C ASP A 77 3.43 0.46 -17.68
N THR A 78 3.08 -0.25 -16.62
CA THR A 78 2.34 -1.51 -16.68
C THR A 78 1.18 -1.51 -15.70
N SER A 79 0.05 -2.10 -16.10
CA SER A 79 -1.09 -2.43 -15.23
C SER A 79 -1.15 -3.91 -14.88
N ASP A 80 -0.32 -4.73 -15.51
CA ASP A 80 -0.29 -6.16 -15.27
C ASP A 80 0.64 -6.56 -14.12
N SER A 81 0.49 -7.80 -13.67
CA SER A 81 1.40 -8.39 -12.70
C SER A 81 2.81 -8.46 -13.27
N ALA A 82 3.77 -8.10 -12.44
CA ALA A 82 5.17 -8.12 -12.84
C ALA A 82 6.07 -8.65 -11.72
N VAL A 83 7.30 -8.99 -12.10
CA VAL A 83 8.36 -9.39 -11.19
C VAL A 83 9.58 -8.51 -11.44
N MET A 84 10.19 -8.00 -10.36
CA MET A 84 11.46 -7.30 -10.39
C MET A 84 12.48 -8.07 -9.57
N ASP A 85 13.53 -8.52 -10.23
CA ASP A 85 14.68 -9.12 -9.57
C ASP A 85 15.87 -8.16 -9.58
N PHE A 86 16.46 -7.96 -8.42
CA PHE A 86 17.61 -7.06 -8.25
C PHE A 86 18.89 -7.82 -7.93
N GLY A 87 19.08 -8.93 -8.63
CA GLY A 87 20.29 -9.74 -8.54
C GLY A 87 20.23 -10.83 -7.48
N ARG A 88 19.04 -11.35 -7.18
CA ARG A 88 18.88 -12.61 -6.45
C ARG A 88 19.12 -13.80 -7.36
N GLU A 89 18.63 -13.73 -8.60
CA GLU A 89 18.91 -14.73 -9.61
C GLU A 89 20.38 -14.61 -10.07
N ILE A 90 21.06 -15.73 -10.13
CA ILE A 90 22.46 -15.83 -10.54
C ILE A 90 22.55 -16.82 -11.70
N ASN A 91 23.22 -16.39 -12.77
CA ASN A 91 23.55 -17.24 -13.89
C ASN A 91 25.08 -17.24 -14.10
N ASN A 92 25.70 -18.41 -14.05
CA ASN A 92 27.15 -18.53 -14.12
C ASN A 92 27.73 -18.21 -15.51
N TYR A 93 26.90 -18.10 -16.54
CA TYR A 93 27.33 -17.80 -17.92
C TYR A 93 27.27 -16.31 -18.25
N TYR A 94 26.61 -15.48 -17.41
CA TYR A 94 26.42 -14.06 -17.65
C TYR A 94 26.91 -13.21 -16.47
N PRO A 95 27.34 -11.97 -16.72
CA PRO A 95 27.59 -11.00 -15.66
C PRO A 95 26.35 -10.84 -14.74
N ALA A 96 26.56 -10.37 -13.52
CA ALA A 96 25.46 -10.08 -12.60
C ALA A 96 24.43 -9.14 -13.27
N PHE A 97 23.15 -9.47 -13.13
CA PHE A 97 22.04 -8.76 -13.76
C PHE A 97 20.91 -8.49 -12.80
N LYS A 98 20.02 -7.64 -13.20
CA LYS A 98 18.69 -7.41 -12.66
C LYS A 98 17.69 -7.41 -13.79
N PHE A 99 16.45 -7.74 -13.51
CA PHE A 99 15.44 -7.77 -14.55
C PHE A 99 14.05 -7.33 -14.07
N PHE A 100 13.29 -6.87 -15.01
CA PHE A 100 11.83 -6.73 -14.97
C PHE A 100 11.23 -7.80 -15.88
N LYS A 101 10.16 -8.43 -15.42
CA LYS A 101 9.32 -9.33 -16.19
C LYS A 101 7.85 -8.95 -15.98
N SER A 102 7.08 -8.85 -17.04
CA SER A 102 5.63 -8.60 -16.99
C SER A 102 4.89 -9.52 -17.95
N ASP A 103 3.61 -9.74 -17.68
CA ASP A 103 2.72 -10.45 -18.59
C ASP A 103 2.16 -9.56 -19.71
N ASP A 104 2.50 -8.27 -19.74
CA ASP A 104 2.17 -7.34 -20.81
C ASP A 104 2.71 -7.79 -22.18
N ASP A 105 1.96 -7.49 -23.24
CA ASP A 105 2.37 -7.76 -24.62
C ASP A 105 3.46 -6.79 -25.13
N CYS A 106 3.63 -5.65 -24.49
CA CYS A 106 4.63 -4.65 -24.86
C CYS A 106 5.36 -4.09 -23.63
N LEU A 107 6.61 -3.68 -23.85
CA LEU A 107 7.45 -3.07 -22.82
C LEU A 107 7.45 -1.55 -22.99
N VAL A 108 6.84 -0.85 -22.04
CA VAL A 108 6.87 0.61 -21.94
C VAL A 108 7.55 1.01 -20.65
N TYR A 109 8.59 1.85 -20.74
CA TYR A 109 9.27 2.34 -19.56
C TYR A 109 9.87 3.73 -19.76
N TYR A 110 10.08 4.44 -18.67
CA TYR A 110 10.67 5.77 -18.61
C TYR A 110 11.94 5.73 -17.77
N VAL A 111 12.98 6.44 -18.23
CA VAL A 111 14.25 6.53 -17.53
C VAL A 111 14.48 7.96 -17.08
N PHE A 112 14.86 8.14 -15.83
CA PHE A 112 15.13 9.44 -15.22
C PHE A 112 16.58 9.50 -14.75
N PHE A 113 17.25 10.65 -14.92
CA PHE A 113 18.62 10.85 -14.50
C PHE A 113 18.76 12.09 -13.62
N GLY A 114 19.75 12.08 -12.72
CA GLY A 114 20.08 13.17 -11.83
C GLY A 114 20.25 12.70 -10.39
N SER A 115 20.21 13.63 -9.45
CA SER A 115 20.12 13.31 -8.03
C SER A 115 18.80 12.60 -7.71
N LYS A 116 18.73 11.89 -6.59
CA LYS A 116 17.49 11.20 -6.15
C LYS A 116 16.29 12.13 -6.11
N LEU A 117 16.48 13.38 -5.69
CA LEU A 117 15.40 14.37 -5.61
C LEU A 117 14.94 14.83 -7.02
N GLU A 118 15.87 15.01 -7.94
CA GLU A 118 15.54 15.35 -9.34
C GLU A 118 14.79 14.21 -10.02
N ILE A 119 15.21 12.97 -9.81
CA ILE A 119 14.53 11.78 -10.31
C ILE A 119 13.10 11.72 -9.79
N LEU A 120 12.88 11.94 -8.47
CA LEU A 120 11.54 11.97 -7.89
C LEU A 120 10.69 13.11 -8.48
N ARG A 121 11.27 14.30 -8.72
CA ARG A 121 10.56 15.41 -9.34
C ARG A 121 10.13 15.08 -10.79
N GLN A 122 11.00 14.44 -11.56
CA GLN A 122 10.70 14.01 -12.93
C GLN A 122 9.58 12.95 -12.92
N TYR A 123 9.69 11.95 -12.05
CA TYR A 123 8.65 10.93 -11.86
C TYR A 123 7.30 11.56 -11.46
N CYS A 124 7.28 12.46 -10.48
CA CYS A 124 6.06 13.17 -10.08
C CYS A 124 5.51 14.11 -11.17
N SER A 125 6.34 14.59 -12.08
CA SER A 125 5.88 15.38 -13.23
C SER A 125 5.17 14.51 -14.26
N LEU A 126 5.55 13.25 -14.38
CA LEU A 126 4.91 12.27 -15.26
C LEU A 126 3.63 11.68 -14.64
N CYS A 127 3.72 11.19 -13.40
CA CYS A 127 2.65 10.44 -12.76
C CYS A 127 1.70 11.29 -11.89
N GLY A 128 2.00 12.58 -11.74
CA GLY A 128 1.26 13.49 -10.87
C GLY A 128 1.90 13.62 -9.47
N LYS A 129 1.54 14.70 -8.81
CA LYS A 129 1.98 15.01 -7.45
C LYS A 129 0.96 14.50 -6.45
N GLN A 130 1.43 13.88 -5.40
CA GLN A 130 0.56 13.51 -4.27
C GLN A 130 0.16 14.76 -3.47
N THR A 131 -1.08 14.74 -2.98
CA THR A 131 -1.54 15.73 -1.99
C THR A 131 -0.80 15.50 -0.68
N LEU A 132 -0.31 16.58 -0.08
CA LEU A 132 0.28 16.50 1.25
C LEU A 132 -0.82 16.14 2.26
N PRO A 133 -0.74 15.00 2.93
CA PRO A 133 -1.74 14.61 3.90
C PRO A 133 -1.65 15.49 5.16
N PRO A 134 -2.73 15.62 5.95
CA PRO A 134 -2.71 16.37 7.18
C PRO A 134 -1.74 15.74 8.20
N LYS A 135 -1.12 16.58 9.03
CA LYS A 135 -0.07 16.14 9.97
C LYS A 135 -0.52 15.00 10.88
N TRP A 136 -1.76 15.03 11.35
CA TRP A 136 -2.30 14.01 12.26
C TRP A 136 -2.31 12.59 11.64
N SER A 137 -2.37 12.47 10.31
CA SER A 137 -2.38 11.17 9.63
C SER A 137 -1.04 10.41 9.71
N PHE A 138 0.02 11.07 10.18
CA PHE A 138 1.33 10.45 10.46
C PHE A 138 1.49 10.03 11.93
N ASP A 139 0.52 10.35 12.78
CA ASP A 139 0.48 9.91 14.16
C ASP A 139 -0.08 8.49 14.27
N TYR A 140 -0.17 7.99 15.49
CA TYR A 140 -0.81 6.70 15.73
C TYR A 140 -2.28 6.73 15.34
N CYS A 141 -2.65 5.86 14.39
CA CYS A 141 -4.02 5.61 13.96
C CYS A 141 -4.36 4.14 14.24
N ALA A 142 -5.39 3.92 15.03
CA ALA A 142 -5.84 2.58 15.40
C ALA A 142 -6.84 2.01 14.38
N SER A 143 -6.94 0.68 14.32
CA SER A 143 -7.97 -0.04 13.58
C SER A 143 -8.17 -1.43 14.16
N THR A 144 -9.41 -1.89 14.21
CA THR A 144 -9.73 -3.29 14.45
C THR A 144 -11.13 -3.65 13.95
N MET A 145 -11.25 -4.79 13.30
CA MET A 145 -12.56 -5.34 12.91
C MET A 145 -13.38 -5.77 14.11
N ALA A 146 -12.72 -6.26 15.16
CA ALA A 146 -13.39 -6.80 16.33
C ALA A 146 -14.38 -5.81 16.99
N TYR A 147 -14.04 -4.52 17.02
CA TYR A 147 -14.92 -3.51 17.61
C TYR A 147 -16.12 -3.18 16.73
N THR A 148 -15.93 -3.07 15.41
CA THR A 148 -17.03 -2.75 14.49
C THR A 148 -17.90 -3.95 14.13
N ASP A 149 -17.43 -5.17 14.35
CA ASP A 149 -18.20 -6.41 14.17
C ASP A 149 -19.00 -6.78 15.41
N ALA A 150 -18.60 -6.32 16.60
CA ALA A 150 -19.30 -6.59 17.84
C ALA A 150 -20.76 -6.09 17.81
N PRO A 151 -21.71 -6.77 18.46
CA PRO A 151 -23.09 -6.30 18.57
C PRO A 151 -23.19 -4.95 19.30
N ASN A 152 -22.30 -4.70 20.26
CA ASN A 152 -22.19 -3.47 21.05
C ASN A 152 -21.02 -2.58 20.58
N SER A 153 -20.90 -2.38 19.27
CA SER A 153 -19.77 -1.68 18.62
C SER A 153 -19.48 -0.29 19.21
N GLU A 154 -20.51 0.54 19.40
CA GLU A 154 -20.35 1.87 19.98
C GLU A 154 -19.72 1.84 21.38
N GLU A 155 -20.17 0.90 22.24
CA GLU A 155 -19.63 0.73 23.57
C GLU A 155 -18.17 0.23 23.55
N GLN A 156 -17.83 -0.70 22.65
CA GLN A 156 -16.46 -1.18 22.47
C GLN A 156 -15.52 -0.03 22.08
N LEU A 157 -15.96 0.84 21.19
CA LEU A 157 -15.19 2.00 20.76
C LEU A 157 -15.07 3.07 21.85
N TYR A 158 -16.09 3.31 22.65
CA TYR A 158 -15.95 4.13 23.85
C TYR A 158 -15.03 3.48 24.90
N GLY A 159 -15.02 2.15 25.00
CA GLY A 159 -14.05 1.41 25.79
C GLY A 159 -12.61 1.62 25.32
N PHE A 160 -12.39 1.72 24.01
CA PHE A 160 -11.10 2.06 23.45
C PHE A 160 -10.64 3.46 23.88
N LEU A 161 -11.51 4.47 23.83
CA LEU A 161 -11.18 5.82 24.31
C LEU A 161 -10.75 5.81 25.78
N ARG A 162 -11.49 5.12 26.64
CA ARG A 162 -11.13 4.96 28.07
C ARG A 162 -9.77 4.27 28.27
N LYS A 163 -9.42 3.30 27.41
CA LYS A 163 -8.09 2.65 27.47
C LYS A 163 -6.96 3.60 27.11
N LEU A 164 -7.15 4.46 26.11
CA LEU A 164 -6.16 5.49 25.75
C LEU A 164 -5.89 6.41 26.95
N ASP A 165 -6.95 6.89 27.60
CA ASP A 165 -6.84 7.74 28.79
C ASP A 165 -6.09 7.02 29.93
N THR A 166 -6.50 5.77 30.24
CA THR A 166 -5.91 4.98 31.32
C THR A 166 -4.42 4.71 31.11
N LEU A 167 -4.03 4.49 29.84
CA LEU A 167 -2.67 4.17 29.45
C LEU A 167 -1.83 5.42 29.11
N ASN A 168 -2.44 6.60 29.19
CA ASN A 168 -1.86 7.87 28.77
C ASN A 168 -1.24 7.78 27.36
N MET A 169 -1.99 7.19 26.41
CA MET A 169 -1.59 7.01 25.03
C MET A 169 -2.33 7.99 24.14
N SER A 170 -1.58 8.67 23.27
CA SER A 170 -2.18 9.50 22.21
C SER A 170 -2.60 8.65 21.02
N CYS A 171 -3.71 9.05 20.38
CA CYS A 171 -4.20 8.48 19.14
C CYS A 171 -4.81 9.62 18.32
N SER A 172 -4.47 9.72 17.05
CA SER A 172 -4.95 10.82 16.18
C SER A 172 -6.02 10.38 15.20
N GLY A 173 -6.16 9.08 14.94
CA GLY A 173 -7.17 8.56 14.03
C GLY A 173 -7.65 7.16 14.41
N PHE A 174 -8.88 6.84 14.03
CA PHE A 174 -9.42 5.50 14.12
C PHE A 174 -10.09 5.10 12.81
N TYR A 175 -9.58 4.04 12.17
CA TYR A 175 -10.17 3.47 10.98
C TYR A 175 -11.34 2.56 11.36
N LEU A 176 -12.57 2.96 11.00
CA LEU A 176 -13.73 2.11 11.15
C LEU A 176 -13.73 1.03 10.06
N SER A 177 -13.61 -0.23 10.48
CA SER A 177 -13.82 -1.37 9.60
C SER A 177 -15.28 -1.48 9.17
N SER A 178 -15.54 -2.15 8.06
CA SER A 178 -16.86 -2.19 7.37
C SER A 178 -18.03 -2.75 8.19
N GLY A 179 -17.80 -3.27 9.40
CA GLY A 179 -18.86 -3.70 10.32
C GLY A 179 -19.84 -2.60 10.75
N TYR A 180 -19.41 -1.32 10.69
CA TYR A 180 -20.27 -0.18 11.04
C TYR A 180 -21.41 0.04 10.02
N THR A 181 -21.29 -0.50 8.81
CA THR A 181 -22.27 -0.41 7.73
C THR A 181 -23.06 -1.70 7.48
N SER A 182 -22.87 -2.72 8.30
CA SER A 182 -23.53 -4.01 8.06
C SER A 182 -25.06 -3.90 8.14
N ILE A 183 -25.75 -4.65 7.26
CA ILE A 183 -27.19 -4.89 7.30
C ILE A 183 -27.38 -6.40 7.36
N GLY A 184 -27.82 -6.93 8.51
CA GLY A 184 -27.70 -8.36 8.78
C GLY A 184 -26.25 -8.82 8.64
N ASP A 185 -26.01 -9.89 7.88
CA ASP A 185 -24.67 -10.44 7.64
C ASP A 185 -23.95 -9.79 6.46
N LEU A 186 -24.58 -8.83 5.78
CA LEU A 186 -24.02 -8.19 4.59
C LEU A 186 -23.22 -6.95 4.94
N ARG A 187 -22.05 -6.79 4.33
CA ARG A 187 -21.25 -5.57 4.37
C ARG A 187 -21.78 -4.60 3.32
N CYS A 188 -22.45 -3.54 3.78
CA CYS A 188 -23.00 -2.50 2.92
C CYS A 188 -22.06 -1.28 2.84
N VAL A 189 -22.50 -0.24 2.14
CA VAL A 189 -21.78 1.05 2.01
C VAL A 189 -22.78 2.21 2.07
N PHE A 190 -22.30 3.41 2.43
CA PHE A 190 -23.08 4.64 2.50
C PHE A 190 -24.30 4.58 3.42
N ASN A 191 -24.24 3.73 4.44
CA ASN A 191 -25.26 3.61 5.49
C ASN A 191 -24.58 3.40 6.85
N TRP A 192 -25.36 3.50 7.90
CA TRP A 192 -24.97 3.11 9.26
C TRP A 192 -25.80 1.92 9.72
N ASN A 193 -25.19 1.04 10.49
CA ASN A 193 -25.92 0.07 11.26
C ASN A 193 -26.40 0.72 12.56
N TYR A 194 -27.69 1.12 12.60
CA TYR A 194 -28.26 1.84 13.73
C TYR A 194 -28.47 0.95 14.98
N ASP A 195 -28.46 -0.36 14.85
CA ASP A 195 -28.47 -1.27 16.00
C ASP A 195 -27.14 -1.20 16.76
N LYS A 196 -26.03 -1.04 16.02
CA LYS A 196 -24.67 -0.93 16.57
C LYS A 196 -24.27 0.50 16.93
N PHE A 197 -24.79 1.48 16.21
CA PHE A 197 -24.55 2.91 16.36
C PHE A 197 -25.87 3.66 16.33
N PRO A 198 -26.61 3.69 17.47
CA PRO A 198 -27.96 4.29 17.52
C PRO A 198 -27.99 5.77 17.17
N ASN A 199 -26.90 6.49 17.43
CA ASN A 199 -26.76 7.89 17.10
C ASN A 199 -25.36 8.18 16.53
N PRO A 200 -25.14 7.99 15.21
CA PRO A 200 -23.84 8.20 14.59
C PRO A 200 -23.28 9.62 14.76
N ALA A 201 -24.14 10.64 14.77
CA ALA A 201 -23.72 12.03 14.95
C ALA A 201 -23.06 12.21 16.33
N ARG A 202 -23.72 11.76 17.40
CA ARG A 202 -23.18 11.81 18.75
C ARG A 202 -21.91 10.97 18.90
N PHE A 203 -21.85 9.82 18.25
CA PHE A 203 -20.67 8.98 18.21
C PHE A 203 -19.47 9.72 17.58
N ILE A 204 -19.68 10.37 16.45
CA ILE A 204 -18.65 11.17 15.75
C ILE A 204 -18.22 12.36 16.63
N GLU A 205 -19.16 13.09 17.22
CA GLU A 205 -18.87 14.20 18.13
C GLU A 205 -18.00 13.77 19.32
N ARG A 206 -18.27 12.59 19.86
CA ARG A 206 -17.46 12.05 20.98
C ARG A 206 -16.01 11.82 20.58
N PHE A 207 -15.74 11.24 19.42
CA PHE A 207 -14.37 11.06 18.91
C PHE A 207 -13.71 12.40 18.60
N ASN A 208 -14.42 13.32 17.99
CA ASN A 208 -13.93 14.66 17.70
C ASN A 208 -13.55 15.44 18.96
N SER A 209 -14.31 15.28 20.06
CA SER A 209 -13.98 15.92 21.35
C SER A 209 -12.67 15.42 21.95
N GLU A 210 -12.27 14.20 21.63
CA GLU A 210 -10.95 13.62 21.99
C GLU A 210 -9.86 13.92 20.94
N LYS A 211 -10.19 14.72 19.91
CA LYS A 211 -9.29 15.03 18.76
C LYS A 211 -8.87 13.80 17.97
N ILE A 212 -9.69 12.76 17.95
CA ILE A 212 -9.46 11.54 17.19
C ILE A 212 -10.33 11.58 15.93
N HIS A 213 -9.68 11.55 14.76
CA HIS A 213 -10.36 11.54 13.46
C HIS A 213 -10.92 10.15 13.15
N LEU A 214 -12.22 10.06 12.92
CA LEU A 214 -12.82 8.82 12.42
C LEU A 214 -12.64 8.71 10.91
N ILE A 215 -12.12 7.58 10.46
CA ILE A 215 -11.83 7.32 9.05
C ILE A 215 -12.64 6.09 8.64
N PRO A 216 -13.80 6.29 7.98
CA PRO A 216 -14.66 5.17 7.61
C PRO A 216 -14.08 4.38 6.44
N ASN A 217 -14.13 3.05 6.51
CA ASN A 217 -13.85 2.19 5.37
C ASN A 217 -15.04 2.26 4.40
N ILE A 218 -14.82 2.74 3.20
CA ILE A 218 -15.82 2.82 2.13
C ILE A 218 -15.35 1.99 0.94
N LYS A 219 -16.17 1.04 0.50
CA LYS A 219 -15.91 0.26 -0.70
C LYS A 219 -16.61 0.93 -1.90
N PRO A 220 -15.99 1.01 -3.08
CA PRO A 220 -16.56 1.65 -4.28
C PRO A 220 -17.53 0.74 -5.02
N ALA A 221 -18.38 0.01 -4.30
CA ALA A 221 -19.31 -0.95 -4.89
C ALA A 221 -20.58 -1.07 -4.04
N PHE A 222 -21.72 -1.23 -4.73
CA PHE A 222 -23.00 -1.60 -4.13
C PHE A 222 -23.26 -3.09 -4.34
N LEU A 223 -23.80 -3.73 -3.33
CA LEU A 223 -24.44 -5.04 -3.51
C LEU A 223 -25.79 -4.82 -4.24
N THR A 224 -26.17 -5.75 -5.10
CA THR A 224 -27.51 -5.71 -5.75
C THR A 224 -28.66 -5.80 -4.76
N SER A 225 -28.40 -6.34 -3.57
CA SER A 225 -29.34 -6.39 -2.43
C SER A 225 -29.32 -5.15 -1.55
N HIS A 226 -28.50 -4.14 -1.88
CA HIS A 226 -28.41 -2.91 -1.08
C HIS A 226 -29.68 -2.07 -1.24
N PRO A 227 -30.26 -1.50 -0.14
CA PRO A 227 -31.51 -0.71 -0.24
C PRO A 227 -31.44 0.50 -1.18
N MET A 228 -30.24 0.97 -1.49
CA MET A 228 -30.01 2.11 -2.40
C MET A 228 -29.62 1.69 -3.83
N TYR A 229 -29.66 0.39 -4.15
CA TYR A 229 -29.32 -0.13 -5.49
C TYR A 229 -30.48 0.15 -6.51
#